data_a34fccf2e4271b74e93de385522b8e1f
#
_entry.id   a34fccf2e4271b74e93de385522b8e1f
#
_cell.length_a   1.000
_cell.length_b   1.000
_cell.length_c   1.000
_cell.angle_alpha   90.00
_cell.angle_beta   90.00
_cell.angle_gamma   90.00
#
_symmetry.space_group_name_H-M   'P 1'
#
loop_
_entity.id
_entity.type
_entity.pdbx_description
1 polymer ?
#
loop_
_entity_poly.entity_id
_entity_poly.type
_entity_poly.pdbx_seq_one_letter_code
_entity_poly.pdbx_strand_id
1 'polypeptide(L)'
;GIQGNFTSKEDTLVVNWDVTEPKKLWQSDVGLGYSSVIEANGMAYTQGYVGGKNIFVCLNVETGKAIWKRQFPCPKGDKFFKGGSRSTPLYYDEKLFILTHLGDFYSLDAKNGKILWGLNLVDDLAGIRPTWGFAASPVIIGENIIIPVGAKNAAIVALNKDDGEVIWKSGNYEIAYSTPFKIDSSDDLGIFHGSGLSVHDLKDGKEKCFYQHTTRYGINASQPLQVGRSLLLSSAYGKGSAFVDFSKNRPRIEW
;
A
#
# COMPACT_ATOMS: atom_id res chain seq x y z
N GLY A 1 4.78 3.32 12.00
CA GLY A 1 4.56 4.75 12.22
C GLY A 1 3.61 5.34 11.17
N ILE A 2 3.18 6.57 11.36
CA ILE A 2 2.21 7.30 10.49
C ILE A 2 2.65 7.33 9.01
N GLN A 3 3.94 7.35 8.76
CA GLN A 3 4.51 7.40 7.40
C GLN A 3 4.50 6.05 6.67
N GLY A 4 4.12 4.94 7.32
CA GLY A 4 4.11 3.61 6.71
C GLY A 4 5.47 3.09 6.22
N ASN A 5 6.57 3.72 6.64
CA ASN A 5 7.94 3.43 6.20
C ASN A 5 8.68 2.45 7.12
N PHE A 6 7.99 1.83 8.07
CA PHE A 6 8.54 0.90 9.08
C PHE A 6 9.66 1.48 9.94
N THR A 7 9.78 2.82 10.01
CA THR A 7 10.71 3.48 10.91
C THR A 7 10.02 3.87 12.22
N SER A 8 10.73 3.78 13.33
CA SER A 8 10.32 4.29 14.64
C SER A 8 11.32 5.33 15.11
N LYS A 9 10.83 6.30 15.87
CA LYS A 9 11.68 7.26 16.60
C LYS A 9 12.00 6.78 18.02
N GLU A 10 11.52 5.61 18.40
CA GLU A 10 11.82 5.01 19.69
C GLU A 10 13.29 4.58 19.74
N ASP A 11 14.00 5.01 20.75
CA ASP A 11 15.44 4.76 20.99
C ASP A 11 15.67 3.79 22.16
N THR A 12 14.62 3.34 22.83
CA THR A 12 14.65 2.47 24.00
C THR A 12 14.42 1.00 23.69
N LEU A 13 14.53 0.59 22.43
CA LEU A 13 14.33 -0.80 22.04
C LEU A 13 15.43 -1.69 22.66
N VAL A 14 15.03 -2.64 23.49
CA VAL A 14 15.94 -3.67 24.01
C VAL A 14 16.28 -4.63 22.88
N VAL A 15 17.54 -4.63 22.44
CA VAL A 15 18.01 -5.45 21.30
C VAL A 15 18.64 -6.77 21.74
N ASN A 16 18.96 -6.95 23.02
CA ASN A 16 19.53 -8.19 23.57
C ASN A 16 18.44 -9.08 24.15
N TRP A 17 17.76 -9.81 23.29
CA TRP A 17 16.67 -10.72 23.67
C TRP A 17 17.16 -12.07 24.23
N ASP A 18 18.46 -12.39 24.14
CA ASP A 18 19.05 -13.56 24.78
C ASP A 18 19.10 -13.42 26.31
N VAL A 19 19.08 -12.18 26.81
CA VAL A 19 19.10 -11.85 28.24
C VAL A 19 17.69 -11.52 28.77
N THR A 20 16.85 -10.90 27.96
CA THR A 20 15.51 -10.47 28.38
C THR A 20 14.49 -10.71 27.25
N GLU A 21 13.63 -11.71 27.44
CA GLU A 21 12.54 -11.96 26.49
C GLU A 21 11.56 -10.77 26.44
N PRO A 22 11.08 -10.41 25.23
CA PRO A 22 10.06 -9.38 25.10
C PRO A 22 8.78 -9.78 25.85
N LYS A 23 8.29 -8.92 26.72
CA LYS A 23 7.05 -9.15 27.43
C LYS A 23 5.86 -8.96 26.50
N LYS A 24 5.04 -10.01 26.30
CA LYS A 24 3.75 -9.87 25.62
C LYS A 24 2.78 -9.08 26.50
N LEU A 25 2.42 -7.86 26.07
CA LEU A 25 1.46 -7.02 26.79
C LEU A 25 0.02 -7.47 26.54
N TRP A 26 -0.32 -7.75 25.29
CA TRP A 26 -1.64 -8.23 24.90
C TRP A 26 -1.59 -8.98 23.55
N GLN A 27 -2.68 -9.59 23.18
CA GLN A 27 -2.91 -10.21 21.88
C GLN A 27 -4.37 -10.01 21.47
N SER A 28 -4.63 -9.70 20.20
CA SER A 28 -5.96 -9.56 19.63
C SER A 28 -6.08 -10.34 18.33
N ASP A 29 -7.21 -11.02 18.13
CA ASP A 29 -7.50 -11.74 16.89
C ASP A 29 -8.18 -10.79 15.91
N VAL A 30 -7.54 -10.58 14.77
CA VAL A 30 -8.02 -9.73 13.67
C VAL A 30 -8.36 -10.54 12.41
N GLY A 31 -8.28 -11.87 12.48
CA GLY A 31 -8.58 -12.77 11.37
C GLY A 31 -7.40 -13.00 10.43
N LEU A 32 -7.69 -13.56 9.26
CA LEU A 32 -6.68 -13.90 8.25
C LEU A 32 -6.31 -12.68 7.40
N GLY A 33 -5.05 -12.60 7.02
CA GLY A 33 -4.57 -11.55 6.10
C GLY A 33 -3.07 -11.34 6.17
N TYR A 34 -2.62 -10.40 5.37
CA TYR A 34 -1.22 -9.99 5.21
C TYR A 34 -1.06 -8.48 5.45
N SER A 35 -2.12 -7.82 5.89
CA SER A 35 -2.10 -6.41 6.24
C SER A 35 -1.18 -6.17 7.44
N SER A 36 -0.36 -5.16 7.37
CA SER A 36 0.39 -4.68 8.54
C SER A 36 -0.53 -3.88 9.47
N VAL A 37 -0.04 -3.62 10.67
CA VAL A 37 -0.68 -2.73 11.64
C VAL A 37 -0.03 -1.36 11.56
N ILE A 38 -0.84 -0.32 11.54
CA ILE A 38 -0.37 1.06 11.71
C ILE A 38 -0.79 1.59 13.06
N GLU A 39 0.04 2.44 13.66
CA GLU A 39 -0.25 3.13 14.91
C GLU A 39 -0.35 4.63 14.66
N ALA A 40 -1.39 5.25 15.21
CA ALA A 40 -1.56 6.70 15.25
C ALA A 40 -2.37 7.10 16.48
N ASN A 41 -1.88 8.08 17.24
CA ASN A 41 -2.57 8.68 18.40
C ASN A 41 -3.03 7.65 19.46
N GLY A 42 -2.19 6.66 19.77
CA GLY A 42 -2.50 5.60 20.74
C GLY A 42 -3.51 4.56 20.25
N MET A 43 -3.80 4.55 18.97
CA MET A 43 -4.69 3.60 18.31
C MET A 43 -3.95 2.79 17.25
N ALA A 44 -4.20 1.48 17.22
CA ALA A 44 -3.69 0.57 16.20
C ALA A 44 -4.79 0.20 15.20
N TYR A 45 -4.49 0.34 13.91
CA TYR A 45 -5.43 0.04 12.83
C TYR A 45 -4.89 -1.08 11.96
N THR A 46 -5.77 -2.01 11.62
CA THR A 46 -5.45 -3.08 10.68
C THR A 46 -6.72 -3.63 10.04
N GLN A 47 -6.55 -4.52 9.08
CA GLN A 47 -7.65 -5.26 8.47
C GLN A 47 -7.35 -6.75 8.41
N GLY A 48 -8.41 -7.54 8.41
CA GLY A 48 -8.35 -9.00 8.31
C GLY A 48 -9.59 -9.58 7.68
N TYR A 49 -9.67 -10.90 7.62
CA TYR A 49 -10.78 -11.64 7.03
C TYR A 49 -11.28 -12.72 7.99
N VAL A 50 -12.57 -12.75 8.25
CA VAL A 50 -13.23 -13.78 9.08
C VAL A 50 -14.58 -14.15 8.48
N GLY A 51 -14.81 -15.43 8.22
CA GLY A 51 -16.13 -15.98 7.94
C GLY A 51 -16.90 -15.31 6.79
N GLY A 52 -16.25 -15.01 5.66
CA GLY A 52 -16.91 -14.35 4.52
C GLY A 52 -16.99 -12.84 4.62
N LYS A 53 -16.23 -12.22 5.53
CA LYS A 53 -16.24 -10.77 5.74
C LYS A 53 -14.83 -10.22 5.84
N ASN A 54 -14.59 -9.08 5.22
CA ASN A 54 -13.44 -8.24 5.52
C ASN A 54 -13.72 -7.45 6.79
N ILE A 55 -12.75 -7.38 7.68
CA ILE A 55 -12.87 -6.74 8.99
C ILE A 55 -11.86 -5.61 9.06
N PHE A 56 -12.32 -4.42 9.37
CA PHE A 56 -11.49 -3.27 9.72
C PHE A 56 -11.60 -3.04 11.22
N VAL A 57 -10.49 -2.89 11.90
CA VAL A 57 -10.46 -2.79 13.35
C VAL A 57 -9.53 -1.68 13.81
N CYS A 58 -10.00 -0.95 14.81
CA CYS A 58 -9.21 -0.03 15.62
C CYS A 58 -9.08 -0.60 17.03
N LEU A 59 -7.85 -0.75 17.50
CA LEU A 59 -7.53 -1.24 18.82
C LEU A 59 -6.84 -0.14 19.64
N ASN A 60 -7.07 -0.13 20.93
CA ASN A 60 -6.26 0.67 21.85
C ASN A 60 -4.87 0.03 21.96
N VAL A 61 -3.79 0.79 21.74
CA VAL A 61 -2.41 0.30 21.72
C VAL A 61 -1.96 -0.27 23.07
N GLU A 62 -2.39 0.32 24.18
CA GLU A 62 -1.97 -0.12 25.51
C GLU A 62 -2.66 -1.43 25.94
N THR A 63 -3.94 -1.59 25.58
CA THR A 63 -4.77 -2.67 26.13
C THR A 63 -5.12 -3.77 25.12
N GLY A 64 -4.94 -3.52 23.81
CA GLY A 64 -5.37 -4.41 22.73
C GLY A 64 -6.88 -4.53 22.57
N LYS A 65 -7.68 -3.77 23.33
CA LYS A 65 -9.14 -3.79 23.25
C LYS A 65 -9.63 -3.05 22.01
N ALA A 66 -10.63 -3.63 21.32
CA ALA A 66 -11.25 -2.98 20.19
C ALA A 66 -12.01 -1.71 20.62
N ILE A 67 -11.67 -0.60 19.97
CA ILE A 67 -12.38 0.68 20.09
C ILE A 67 -13.59 0.64 19.15
N TRP A 68 -13.37 0.25 17.91
CA TRP A 68 -14.42 -0.01 16.95
C TRP A 68 -14.01 -1.12 15.96
N LYS A 69 -15.03 -1.72 15.32
CA LYS A 69 -14.90 -2.75 14.29
C LYS A 69 -15.93 -2.52 13.21
N ARG A 70 -15.51 -2.60 11.94
CA ARG A 70 -16.39 -2.60 10.77
C ARG A 70 -16.23 -3.92 10.01
N GLN A 71 -17.32 -4.40 9.43
CA GLN A 71 -17.35 -5.66 8.69
C GLN A 71 -18.14 -5.47 7.39
N PHE A 72 -17.56 -5.96 6.29
CA PHE A 72 -18.18 -5.92 4.98
C PHE A 72 -18.21 -7.32 4.38
N PRO A 73 -19.31 -7.76 3.75
CA PRO A 73 -19.32 -9.01 3.00
C PRO A 73 -18.17 -9.02 1.99
N CYS A 74 -17.37 -10.08 1.98
CA CYS A 74 -16.22 -10.17 1.11
C CYS A 74 -15.89 -11.64 0.87
N PRO A 75 -15.91 -12.16 -0.37
CA PRO A 75 -15.41 -13.48 -0.67
C PRO A 75 -13.93 -13.60 -0.31
N LYS A 76 -13.49 -14.79 0.08
CA LYS A 76 -12.12 -15.04 0.49
C LYS A 76 -11.08 -14.76 -0.62
N GLY A 77 -11.46 -14.97 -1.87
CA GLY A 77 -10.77 -14.52 -3.08
C GLY A 77 -9.49 -15.23 -3.47
N ASP A 78 -8.93 -16.12 -2.68
CA ASP A 78 -7.64 -16.76 -2.97
C ASP A 78 -7.77 -18.28 -3.06
N LYS A 79 -7.18 -18.85 -4.13
CA LYS A 79 -7.14 -20.30 -4.36
C LYS A 79 -5.89 -20.98 -3.80
N PHE A 80 -4.78 -20.23 -3.66
CA PHE A 80 -3.44 -20.81 -3.43
C PHE A 80 -2.94 -20.62 -1.99
N PHE A 81 -3.44 -19.61 -1.29
CA PHE A 81 -3.02 -19.24 0.06
C PHE A 81 -4.23 -19.10 0.99
N LYS A 82 -4.00 -18.75 2.24
CA LYS A 82 -5.08 -18.60 3.23
C LYS A 82 -6.07 -17.48 2.86
N GLY A 83 -5.71 -16.59 1.93
CA GLY A 83 -6.55 -15.46 1.51
C GLY A 83 -6.60 -14.33 2.52
N GLY A 84 -7.59 -13.45 2.38
CA GLY A 84 -7.79 -12.30 3.27
C GLY A 84 -7.17 -11.01 2.76
N SER A 85 -7.22 -9.98 3.62
CA SER A 85 -6.77 -8.63 3.33
C SER A 85 -5.26 -8.55 3.12
N ARG A 86 -4.80 -7.69 2.22
CA ARG A 86 -3.40 -7.61 1.81
C ARG A 86 -2.80 -6.23 2.00
N SER A 87 -3.56 -5.20 1.58
CA SER A 87 -3.17 -3.81 1.72
C SER A 87 -3.09 -3.38 3.18
N THR A 88 -2.14 -2.54 3.52
CA THR A 88 -2.05 -1.91 4.84
C THR A 88 -2.89 -0.65 4.84
N PRO A 89 -3.71 -0.38 5.88
CA PRO A 89 -4.42 0.88 6.02
C PRO A 89 -3.47 2.08 6.03
N LEU A 90 -3.96 3.22 5.54
CA LEU A 90 -3.24 4.49 5.63
C LEU A 90 -3.99 5.43 6.57
N TYR A 91 -3.30 5.97 7.56
CA TYR A 91 -3.83 7.03 8.42
C TYR A 91 -3.33 8.39 7.96
N TYR A 92 -4.22 9.34 7.78
CA TYR A 92 -3.89 10.72 7.45
C TYR A 92 -5.01 11.66 7.90
N ASP A 93 -4.69 12.69 8.64
CA ASP A 93 -5.61 13.77 9.04
C ASP A 93 -6.94 13.25 9.62
N GLU A 94 -6.85 12.42 10.67
CA GLU A 94 -7.99 11.78 11.35
C GLU A 94 -8.86 10.86 10.46
N LYS A 95 -8.43 10.60 9.23
CA LYS A 95 -9.05 9.67 8.29
C LYS A 95 -8.23 8.40 8.16
N LEU A 96 -8.92 7.32 7.86
CA LEU A 96 -8.33 6.01 7.60
C LEU A 96 -8.73 5.56 6.19
N PHE A 97 -7.75 5.34 5.33
CA PHE A 97 -7.96 4.86 3.97
C PHE A 97 -7.66 3.37 3.90
N ILE A 98 -8.62 2.59 3.42
CA ILE A 98 -8.56 1.12 3.44
C ILE A 98 -8.96 0.57 2.08
N LEU A 99 -8.11 -0.32 1.54
CA LEU A 99 -8.36 -1.04 0.30
C LEU A 99 -8.54 -2.53 0.60
N THR A 100 -9.64 -3.11 0.15
CA THR A 100 -9.85 -4.56 0.18
C THR A 100 -9.11 -5.24 -0.99
N HIS A 101 -8.86 -6.54 -0.89
CA HIS A 101 -8.25 -7.30 -1.99
C HIS A 101 -9.16 -7.42 -3.23
N LEU A 102 -10.45 -7.10 -3.11
CA LEU A 102 -11.42 -7.08 -4.22
C LEU A 102 -11.53 -5.73 -4.91
N GLY A 103 -11.01 -4.67 -4.30
CA GLY A 103 -11.03 -3.33 -4.88
C GLY A 103 -11.97 -2.34 -4.19
N ASP A 104 -12.70 -2.75 -3.14
CA ASP A 104 -13.45 -1.76 -2.36
C ASP A 104 -12.47 -0.85 -1.63
N PHE A 105 -12.61 0.43 -1.84
CA PHE A 105 -11.77 1.47 -1.27
C PHE A 105 -12.62 2.45 -0.47
N TYR A 106 -12.26 2.65 0.79
CA TYR A 106 -13.02 3.47 1.73
C TYR A 106 -12.15 4.51 2.40
N SER A 107 -12.71 5.69 2.60
CA SER A 107 -12.28 6.66 3.60
C SER A 107 -13.18 6.57 4.81
N LEU A 108 -12.60 6.40 6.01
CA LEU A 108 -13.33 6.33 7.26
C LEU A 108 -12.83 7.39 8.24
N ASP A 109 -13.72 7.87 9.08
CA ASP A 109 -13.34 8.57 10.31
C ASP A 109 -12.54 7.62 11.21
N ALA A 110 -11.29 7.94 11.49
CA ALA A 110 -10.39 7.07 12.24
C ALA A 110 -10.84 6.85 13.69
N LYS A 111 -11.54 7.80 14.30
CA LYS A 111 -11.99 7.75 15.69
C LYS A 111 -13.14 6.76 15.91
N ASN A 112 -14.06 6.65 14.97
CA ASN A 112 -15.29 5.87 15.14
C ASN A 112 -15.58 4.86 14.01
N GLY A 113 -14.77 4.85 12.95
CA GLY A 113 -14.89 3.96 11.80
C GLY A 113 -16.11 4.25 10.91
N LYS A 114 -16.73 5.45 10.98
CA LYS A 114 -17.80 5.84 10.06
C LYS A 114 -17.25 6.03 8.67
N ILE A 115 -17.91 5.46 7.66
CA ILE A 115 -17.54 5.69 6.26
C ILE A 115 -17.84 7.15 5.92
N LEU A 116 -16.85 7.85 5.39
CA LEU A 116 -16.95 9.21 4.86
C LEU A 116 -17.29 9.18 3.38
N TRP A 117 -16.56 8.36 2.62
CA TRP A 117 -16.84 8.05 1.22
C TRP A 117 -16.25 6.68 0.85
N GLY A 118 -16.62 6.15 -0.31
CA GLY A 118 -16.08 4.89 -0.82
C GLY A 118 -16.36 4.72 -2.30
N LEU A 119 -15.54 3.92 -2.95
CA LEU A 119 -15.68 3.50 -4.34
C LEU A 119 -15.13 2.07 -4.51
N ASN A 120 -15.43 1.44 -5.63
CA ASN A 120 -14.83 0.17 -6.01
C ASN A 120 -13.93 0.35 -7.24
N LEU A 121 -12.65 -0.06 -7.13
CA LEU A 121 -11.67 0.13 -8.20
C LEU A 121 -12.06 -0.57 -9.51
N VAL A 122 -12.78 -1.69 -9.44
CA VAL A 122 -13.22 -2.45 -10.62
C VAL A 122 -14.47 -1.81 -11.23
N ASP A 123 -15.49 -1.59 -10.41
CA ASP A 123 -16.81 -1.16 -10.91
C ASP A 123 -16.83 0.32 -11.29
N ASP A 124 -16.18 1.20 -10.49
CA ASP A 124 -16.22 2.64 -10.71
C ASP A 124 -15.06 3.17 -11.57
N LEU A 125 -13.91 2.47 -11.56
CA LEU A 125 -12.70 2.92 -12.28
C LEU A 125 -12.27 1.97 -13.41
N ALA A 126 -13.08 0.95 -13.73
CA ALA A 126 -12.77 -0.10 -14.71
C ALA A 126 -11.45 -0.85 -14.42
N GLY A 127 -11.08 -0.96 -13.14
CA GLY A 127 -9.84 -1.56 -12.69
C GLY A 127 -9.73 -3.04 -13.00
N ILE A 128 -8.52 -3.50 -13.24
CA ILE A 128 -8.23 -4.92 -13.47
C ILE A 128 -7.58 -5.48 -12.21
N ARG A 129 -8.31 -6.35 -11.53
CA ARG A 129 -7.82 -6.99 -10.31
C ARG A 129 -6.68 -7.97 -10.63
N PRO A 130 -5.50 -7.81 -10.01
CA PRO A 130 -4.41 -8.76 -10.14
C PRO A 130 -4.79 -10.16 -9.62
N THR A 131 -4.04 -11.17 -10.02
CA THR A 131 -4.30 -12.58 -9.68
C THR A 131 -4.50 -12.82 -8.18
N TRP A 132 -3.72 -12.14 -7.32
CA TRP A 132 -3.84 -12.25 -5.86
C TRP A 132 -4.61 -11.10 -5.22
N GLY A 133 -5.39 -10.35 -6.02
CA GLY A 133 -6.15 -9.20 -5.54
C GLY A 133 -5.32 -7.92 -5.43
N PHE A 134 -5.96 -6.82 -5.08
CA PHE A 134 -5.28 -5.56 -4.79
C PHE A 134 -4.51 -5.68 -3.48
N ALA A 135 -3.20 -5.47 -3.51
CA ALA A 135 -2.30 -5.61 -2.36
C ALA A 135 -1.45 -4.36 -2.09
N ALA A 136 -1.23 -3.53 -3.08
CA ALA A 136 -0.59 -2.23 -2.89
C ALA A 136 -1.40 -1.39 -1.89
N SER A 137 -0.71 -0.74 -0.95
CA SER A 137 -1.36 0.18 -0.02
C SER A 137 -1.64 1.51 -0.69
N PRO A 138 -2.73 2.21 -0.34
CA PRO A 138 -2.92 3.59 -0.76
C PRO A 138 -1.81 4.47 -0.15
N VAL A 139 -1.40 5.50 -0.87
CA VAL A 139 -0.42 6.47 -0.37
C VAL A 139 -0.93 7.89 -0.63
N ILE A 140 -0.72 8.79 0.32
CA ILE A 140 -0.96 10.22 0.12
C ILE A 140 0.36 10.90 -0.21
N ILE A 141 0.35 11.62 -1.33
CA ILE A 141 1.46 12.46 -1.75
C ILE A 141 0.90 13.85 -2.08
N GLY A 142 1.30 14.85 -1.30
CA GLY A 142 0.62 16.15 -1.31
C GLY A 142 -0.83 16.02 -0.83
N GLU A 143 -1.79 16.46 -1.63
CA GLU A 143 -3.22 16.39 -1.33
C GLU A 143 -3.92 15.19 -1.97
N ASN A 144 -3.17 14.35 -2.70
CA ASN A 144 -3.73 13.29 -3.53
C ASN A 144 -3.46 11.91 -2.94
N ILE A 145 -4.49 11.05 -2.99
CA ILE A 145 -4.31 9.61 -2.79
C ILE A 145 -3.90 9.00 -4.13
N ILE A 146 -2.77 8.31 -4.15
CA ILE A 146 -2.31 7.56 -5.32
C ILE A 146 -2.61 6.09 -5.11
N ILE A 147 -3.27 5.48 -6.10
CA ILE A 147 -3.69 4.08 -6.04
C ILE A 147 -3.51 3.37 -7.38
N PRO A 148 -2.89 2.16 -7.40
CA PRO A 148 -2.85 1.31 -8.58
C PRO A 148 -4.23 0.69 -8.86
N VAL A 149 -4.73 0.87 -10.07
CA VAL A 149 -6.05 0.42 -10.53
C VAL A 149 -5.95 -0.62 -11.64
N GLY A 150 -4.93 -0.50 -12.53
CA GLY A 150 -4.68 -1.43 -13.61
C GLY A 150 -5.62 -1.32 -14.81
N ALA A 151 -6.45 -0.27 -14.88
CA ALA A 151 -7.32 -0.03 -16.01
C ALA A 151 -6.54 0.44 -17.25
N LYS A 152 -7.12 0.24 -18.43
CA LYS A 152 -6.54 0.73 -19.69
C LYS A 152 -6.40 2.26 -19.65
N ASN A 153 -5.19 2.77 -19.90
CA ASN A 153 -4.83 4.20 -19.81
C ASN A 153 -5.10 4.83 -18.42
N ALA A 154 -5.29 4.01 -17.40
CA ALA A 154 -5.53 4.39 -16.03
C ALA A 154 -4.96 3.33 -15.08
N ALA A 155 -3.73 2.88 -15.33
CA ALA A 155 -3.07 1.89 -14.47
C ALA A 155 -2.87 2.43 -13.05
N ILE A 156 -2.65 3.73 -12.91
CA ILE A 156 -2.65 4.49 -11.65
C ILE A 156 -3.64 5.64 -11.72
N VAL A 157 -4.21 5.96 -10.56
CA VAL A 157 -5.18 7.04 -10.41
C VAL A 157 -4.82 7.89 -9.19
N ALA A 158 -4.94 9.20 -9.34
CA ALA A 158 -4.93 10.12 -8.22
C ALA A 158 -6.36 10.52 -7.86
N LEU A 159 -6.70 10.39 -6.59
CA LEU A 159 -7.98 10.76 -6.02
C LEU A 159 -7.82 11.92 -5.04
N ASN A 160 -8.82 12.76 -4.96
CA ASN A 160 -8.94 13.72 -3.88
C ASN A 160 -9.19 12.96 -2.56
N LYS A 161 -8.42 13.28 -1.54
CA LYS A 161 -8.50 12.61 -0.23
C LYS A 161 -9.79 12.88 0.54
N ASP A 162 -10.52 13.94 0.21
CA ASP A 162 -11.67 14.39 0.97
C ASP A 162 -12.99 13.79 0.48
N ASP A 163 -13.13 13.57 -0.82
CA ASP A 163 -14.36 13.08 -1.46
C ASP A 163 -14.18 11.86 -2.38
N GLY A 164 -12.92 11.48 -2.71
CA GLY A 164 -12.62 10.37 -3.59
C GLY A 164 -12.77 10.67 -5.09
N GLU A 165 -13.00 11.94 -5.47
CA GLU A 165 -13.07 12.32 -6.88
C GLU A 165 -11.73 12.12 -7.59
N VAL A 166 -11.81 11.71 -8.87
CA VAL A 166 -10.63 11.48 -9.70
C VAL A 166 -10.02 12.80 -10.13
N ILE A 167 -8.75 13.02 -9.77
CA ILE A 167 -7.98 14.21 -10.19
C ILE A 167 -7.30 13.95 -11.53
N TRP A 168 -6.60 12.83 -11.66
CA TRP A 168 -5.99 12.39 -12.91
C TRP A 168 -5.86 10.86 -12.97
N LYS A 169 -5.71 10.35 -14.19
CA LYS A 169 -5.46 8.93 -14.51
C LYS A 169 -4.26 8.83 -15.43
N SER A 170 -3.43 7.80 -15.26
CA SER A 170 -2.24 7.60 -16.09
C SER A 170 -1.80 6.14 -16.13
N GLY A 171 -0.85 5.86 -17.03
CA GLY A 171 -0.23 4.56 -17.22
C GLY A 171 -1.08 3.58 -18.03
N ASN A 172 -0.40 2.74 -18.81
CA ASN A 172 -1.04 1.67 -19.58
C ASN A 172 -0.21 0.39 -19.43
N TYR A 173 -0.20 -0.15 -18.21
CA TYR A 173 0.56 -1.35 -17.84
C TYR A 173 -0.20 -2.18 -16.80
N GLU A 174 0.14 -3.44 -16.69
CA GLU A 174 -0.37 -4.31 -15.63
C GLU A 174 0.22 -3.89 -14.29
N ILE A 175 -0.63 -3.59 -13.33
CA ILE A 175 -0.20 -3.32 -11.96
C ILE A 175 0.34 -4.58 -11.30
N ALA A 176 1.24 -4.39 -10.35
CA ALA A 176 1.75 -5.46 -9.49
C ALA A 176 1.29 -5.23 -8.04
N TYR A 177 2.16 -5.49 -7.07
CA TYR A 177 1.78 -5.51 -5.65
C TYR A 177 2.55 -4.50 -4.81
N SER A 178 3.51 -3.79 -5.43
CA SER A 178 4.29 -2.74 -4.77
C SER A 178 3.45 -1.49 -4.53
N THR A 179 3.63 -0.88 -3.39
CA THR A 179 3.02 0.40 -3.05
C THR A 179 3.71 1.53 -3.82
N PRO A 180 2.94 2.47 -4.43
CA PRO A 180 3.50 3.69 -5.00
C PRO A 180 4.31 4.48 -3.97
N PHE A 181 5.29 5.26 -4.42
CA PHE A 181 6.12 6.04 -3.50
C PHE A 181 6.58 7.35 -4.12
N LYS A 182 6.74 8.38 -3.28
CA LYS A 182 7.36 9.63 -3.70
C LYS A 182 8.87 9.42 -3.85
N ILE A 183 9.46 9.98 -4.90
CA ILE A 183 10.92 10.06 -5.06
C ILE A 183 11.40 11.30 -4.32
N ASP A 184 12.19 11.13 -3.25
CA ASP A 184 12.55 12.19 -2.31
C ASP A 184 13.31 13.36 -2.95
N SER A 185 14.07 13.09 -4.01
CA SER A 185 14.89 14.10 -4.70
C SER A 185 14.12 14.95 -5.72
N SER A 186 12.83 14.67 -5.92
CA SER A 186 11.99 15.32 -6.94
C SER A 186 10.50 15.27 -6.56
N ASP A 187 9.67 16.02 -7.28
CA ASP A 187 8.21 15.90 -7.20
C ASP A 187 7.71 14.82 -8.17
N ASP A 188 8.32 13.63 -8.07
CA ASP A 188 8.00 12.49 -8.91
C ASP A 188 7.45 11.32 -8.10
N LEU A 189 6.69 10.49 -8.79
CA LEU A 189 6.05 9.30 -8.28
C LEU A 189 6.70 8.06 -8.91
N GLY A 190 7.18 7.14 -8.09
CA GLY A 190 7.65 5.83 -8.51
C GLY A 190 6.54 4.78 -8.44
N ILE A 191 6.37 4.01 -9.53
CA ILE A 191 5.43 2.88 -9.61
C ILE A 191 6.17 1.64 -10.07
N PHE A 192 6.32 0.66 -9.17
CA PHE A 192 6.94 -0.62 -9.50
C PHE A 192 5.86 -1.63 -9.87
N HIS A 193 5.62 -1.77 -11.16
CA HIS A 193 4.52 -2.56 -11.75
C HIS A 193 5.03 -3.84 -12.46
N GLY A 194 4.16 -4.58 -13.12
CA GLY A 194 4.47 -5.89 -13.69
C GLY A 194 5.64 -5.93 -14.66
N SER A 195 5.84 -4.86 -15.43
CA SER A 195 6.92 -4.78 -16.43
C SER A 195 8.20 -4.10 -15.91
N GLY A 196 8.13 -3.35 -14.81
CA GLY A 196 9.28 -2.61 -14.29
C GLY A 196 8.89 -1.40 -13.45
N LEU A 197 9.78 -0.41 -13.39
CA LEU A 197 9.56 0.84 -12.67
C LEU A 197 9.32 1.98 -13.65
N SER A 198 8.15 2.61 -13.54
CA SER A 198 7.83 3.89 -14.17
C SER A 198 7.95 5.04 -13.19
N VAL A 199 8.44 6.17 -13.67
CA VAL A 199 8.49 7.44 -12.94
C VAL A 199 7.50 8.40 -13.59
N HIS A 200 6.63 8.97 -12.78
CA HIS A 200 5.55 9.87 -13.23
C HIS A 200 5.65 11.23 -12.55
N ASP A 201 5.19 12.26 -13.22
CA ASP A 201 4.98 13.58 -12.63
C ASP A 201 3.80 13.51 -11.64
N LEU A 202 3.98 14.02 -10.44
CA LEU A 202 2.94 14.02 -9.41
C LEU A 202 1.73 14.90 -9.77
N LYS A 203 1.93 15.95 -10.57
CA LYS A 203 0.91 16.94 -10.87
C LYS A 203 -0.18 16.40 -11.79
N ASP A 204 0.21 15.66 -12.83
CA ASP A 204 -0.70 15.23 -13.90
C ASP A 204 -0.60 13.74 -14.22
N GLY A 205 0.28 13.00 -13.52
CA GLY A 205 0.50 11.58 -13.72
C GLY A 205 1.30 11.22 -14.97
N LYS A 206 1.80 12.19 -15.74
CA LYS A 206 2.52 11.91 -16.99
C LYS A 206 3.79 11.11 -16.74
N GLU A 207 3.94 9.99 -17.46
CA GLU A 207 5.16 9.19 -17.39
C GLU A 207 6.35 9.96 -17.95
N LYS A 208 7.42 10.05 -17.14
CA LYS A 208 8.69 10.71 -17.49
C LYS A 208 9.72 9.72 -18.01
N CYS A 209 9.81 8.56 -17.39
CA CYS A 209 10.72 7.51 -17.82
C CYS A 209 10.29 6.14 -17.28
N PHE A 210 10.85 5.10 -17.88
CA PHE A 210 10.59 3.71 -17.54
C PHE A 210 11.89 2.91 -17.56
N TYR A 211 12.04 2.02 -16.55
CA TYR A 211 13.10 1.03 -16.48
C TYR A 211 12.49 -0.38 -16.46
N GLN A 212 12.86 -1.21 -17.43
CA GLN A 212 12.34 -2.58 -17.56
C GLN A 212 12.92 -3.52 -16.48
N HIS A 213 12.06 -4.07 -15.64
CA HIS A 213 12.40 -5.06 -14.62
C HIS A 213 11.27 -6.08 -14.49
N THR A 214 11.15 -6.93 -15.52
CA THR A 214 10.07 -7.91 -15.64
C THR A 214 10.44 -9.20 -14.93
N THR A 215 9.56 -9.71 -14.09
CA THR A 215 9.65 -11.06 -13.50
C THR A 215 8.84 -12.07 -14.34
N ARG A 216 9.07 -13.38 -14.12
CA ARG A 216 8.36 -14.45 -14.85
C ARG A 216 6.83 -14.33 -14.82
N TYR A 217 6.27 -13.76 -13.75
CA TYR A 217 4.82 -13.68 -13.55
C TYR A 217 4.31 -12.23 -13.45
N GLY A 218 5.12 -11.24 -13.82
CA GLY A 218 4.77 -9.84 -13.65
C GLY A 218 4.64 -9.41 -12.17
N ILE A 219 5.31 -10.16 -11.26
CA ILE A 219 5.20 -9.92 -9.81
C ILE A 219 6.39 -9.08 -9.36
N ASN A 220 6.10 -7.81 -9.06
CA ASN A 220 6.98 -6.88 -8.37
C ASN A 220 6.25 -6.41 -7.11
N ALA A 221 6.65 -6.91 -5.95
CA ALA A 221 5.92 -6.72 -4.69
C ALA A 221 6.67 -5.89 -3.64
N SER A 222 8.01 -5.95 -3.64
CA SER A 222 8.79 -5.12 -2.73
C SER A 222 8.76 -3.66 -3.18
N GLN A 223 8.65 -2.75 -2.25
CA GLN A 223 8.84 -1.33 -2.54
C GLN A 223 10.32 -1.07 -2.83
N PRO A 224 10.67 -0.38 -3.93
CA PRO A 224 12.02 0.05 -4.18
C PRO A 224 12.60 0.89 -3.04
N LEU A 225 13.87 0.67 -2.72
CA LEU A 225 14.57 1.45 -1.71
C LEU A 225 15.33 2.59 -2.36
N GLN A 226 15.05 3.82 -1.92
CA GLN A 226 15.80 4.98 -2.38
C GLN A 226 17.14 5.11 -1.64
N VAL A 227 18.21 5.27 -2.40
CA VAL A 227 19.56 5.53 -1.89
C VAL A 227 20.16 6.71 -2.68
N GLY A 228 20.17 7.87 -2.08
CA GLY A 228 20.52 9.11 -2.77
C GLY A 228 19.57 9.39 -3.94
N ARG A 229 20.10 9.47 -5.15
CA ARG A 229 19.34 9.68 -6.39
C ARG A 229 18.96 8.38 -7.12
N SER A 230 19.39 7.25 -6.61
CA SER A 230 19.20 5.95 -7.23
C SER A 230 18.18 5.12 -6.46
N LEU A 231 17.56 4.16 -7.14
CA LEU A 231 16.60 3.23 -6.58
C LEU A 231 17.13 1.80 -6.68
N LEU A 232 17.12 1.09 -5.55
CA LEU A 232 17.38 -0.34 -5.50
C LEU A 232 16.05 -1.09 -5.73
N LEU A 233 15.96 -1.75 -6.86
CA LEU A 233 14.86 -2.64 -7.22
C LEU A 233 15.25 -4.06 -6.86
N SER A 234 14.33 -4.83 -6.29
CA SER A 234 14.58 -6.25 -5.99
C SER A 234 13.32 -7.07 -6.22
N SER A 235 13.47 -8.19 -6.89
CA SER A 235 12.36 -9.10 -7.18
C SER A 235 12.80 -10.56 -7.08
N ALA A 236 11.85 -11.40 -6.73
CA ALA A 236 12.00 -12.85 -6.68
C ALA A 236 11.99 -13.49 -8.09
N TYR A 237 11.78 -14.79 -8.15
CA TYR A 237 11.67 -15.60 -9.39
C TYR A 237 12.93 -15.57 -10.26
N GLY A 238 14.12 -15.47 -9.64
CA GLY A 238 15.40 -15.46 -10.35
C GLY A 238 15.71 -14.15 -11.06
N LYS A 239 14.91 -13.07 -10.86
CA LYS A 239 15.17 -11.77 -11.47
C LYS A 239 16.32 -11.03 -10.78
N GLY A 240 16.42 -11.14 -9.46
CA GLY A 240 17.45 -10.47 -8.67
C GLY A 240 17.17 -8.99 -8.46
N SER A 241 18.25 -8.22 -8.30
CA SER A 241 18.20 -6.80 -7.98
C SER A 241 18.87 -5.96 -9.07
N ALA A 242 18.49 -4.69 -9.12
CA ALA A 242 19.13 -3.68 -9.97
C ALA A 242 19.20 -2.37 -9.19
N PHE A 243 20.33 -1.68 -9.27
CA PHE A 243 20.50 -0.34 -8.73
C PHE A 243 20.54 0.67 -9.88
N VAL A 244 19.57 1.57 -9.91
CA VAL A 244 19.26 2.37 -11.09
C VAL A 244 19.19 3.86 -10.74
N ASP A 245 19.97 4.68 -11.42
CA ASP A 245 19.93 6.15 -11.31
C ASP A 245 18.79 6.69 -12.18
N PHE A 246 17.86 7.40 -11.56
CA PHE A 246 16.70 8.07 -12.18
C PHE A 246 16.83 9.61 -12.20
N SER A 247 17.99 10.16 -11.88
CA SER A 247 18.21 11.62 -11.84
C SER A 247 18.03 12.32 -13.18
N LYS A 248 17.98 11.58 -14.27
CA LYS A 248 17.72 12.07 -15.64
C LYS A 248 16.54 11.29 -16.23
N ASN A 249 15.88 11.85 -17.25
CA ASN A 249 14.77 11.20 -17.97
C ASN A 249 15.15 9.88 -18.69
N ARG A 250 16.36 9.39 -18.51
CA ARG A 250 16.85 8.09 -18.98
C ARG A 250 17.47 7.35 -17.81
N PRO A 251 16.80 6.30 -17.32
CA PRO A 251 17.33 5.45 -16.24
C PRO A 251 18.68 4.84 -16.66
N ARG A 252 19.65 4.88 -15.74
CA ARG A 252 20.97 4.28 -15.94
C ARG A 252 21.24 3.23 -14.88
N ILE A 253 21.54 2.02 -15.31
CA ILE A 253 21.96 0.94 -14.40
C ILE A 253 23.34 1.32 -13.82
N GLU A 254 23.46 1.20 -12.51
CA GLU A 254 24.73 1.33 -11.79
C GLU A 254 25.32 -0.05 -11.47
N TRP A 255 24.48 -1.05 -11.18
CA TRP A 255 24.80 -2.48 -11.10
C TRP A 255 23.55 -3.37 -11.07
#